data_13d18ac25e9f7264c6fa1a3c0a15bb4f
#
_entry.id   13d18ac25e9f7264c6fa1a3c0a15bb4f
#
_cell.length_a   1.000
_cell.length_b   1.000
_cell.length_c   1.000
_cell.angle_alpha   90.00
_cell.angle_beta   90.00
_cell.angle_gamma   90.00
#
_symmetry.space_group_name_H-M   'P 1'
#
loop_
_entity.id
_entity.type
_entity.pdbx_description
1 polymer ?
#
loop_
_entity_poly.entity_id
_entity_poly.type
_entity_poly.pdbx_seq_one_letter_code
_entity_poly.pdbx_strand_id
1 'polypeptide(L)'
;SLSKAEKRYLKLYSNLQNGEKGYLILFELLENNTSIDDIYKQFCIKQKGKSFDMAVKHLYKVVLNCLVHLNKQQDIQTQIFDYISKAGILFERELLNEALSELEKAEKLAIHYENDSLILLIRRTELKYLSMYDFTGMSEKQVVDKQMKINEIMRYTRSANLHTQLYDILKYRFTYKGCIRSDKQKENLNDLVLSELNLIANSSYKGFETEDEAKKYLGNEVQEIKTVDIEQDRQPYAYIKI
;
A
#
# COMPACT_ATOMS: atom_id res chain seq x y z
N SER A 1 9.31 21.26 -10.83
CA SER A 1 8.72 22.18 -11.83
C SER A 1 7.42 21.58 -12.36
N LEU A 2 6.40 22.40 -12.59
CA LEU A 2 5.12 21.97 -13.16
C LEU A 2 5.17 22.04 -14.70
N SER A 3 4.57 21.06 -15.36
CA SER A 3 4.37 21.06 -16.82
C SER A 3 3.36 22.14 -17.25
N LYS A 4 3.31 22.45 -18.55
CA LYS A 4 2.34 23.41 -19.11
C LYS A 4 0.88 23.00 -18.86
N ALA A 5 0.58 21.69 -18.94
CA ALA A 5 -0.74 21.15 -18.69
C ALA A 5 -1.15 21.31 -17.21
N GLU A 6 -0.24 20.99 -16.29
CA GLU A 6 -0.47 21.13 -14.84
C GLU A 6 -0.69 22.59 -14.43
N LYS A 7 0.09 23.52 -14.99
CA LYS A 7 -0.10 24.95 -14.77
C LYS A 7 -1.46 25.44 -15.28
N ARG A 8 -1.89 24.98 -16.45
CA ARG A 8 -3.21 25.32 -17.02
C ARG A 8 -4.33 24.79 -16.13
N TYR A 9 -4.21 23.53 -15.69
CA TYR A 9 -5.19 22.90 -14.81
C TYR A 9 -5.29 23.62 -13.47
N LEU A 10 -4.17 23.99 -12.85
CA LEU A 10 -4.15 24.76 -11.62
C LEU A 10 -4.94 26.08 -11.76
N LYS A 11 -4.74 26.82 -12.86
CA LYS A 11 -5.47 28.07 -13.12
C LYS A 11 -6.98 27.82 -13.27
N LEU A 12 -7.37 26.77 -13.97
CA LEU A 12 -8.79 26.39 -14.13
C LEU A 12 -9.42 25.94 -12.80
N TYR A 13 -8.75 25.08 -12.06
CA TYR A 13 -9.19 24.63 -10.74
C TYR A 13 -9.38 25.78 -9.76
N SER A 14 -8.44 26.72 -9.77
CA SER A 14 -8.51 27.91 -8.95
C SER A 14 -9.71 28.82 -9.29
N ASN A 15 -10.16 28.83 -10.55
CA ASN A 15 -11.32 29.61 -10.95
C ASN A 15 -12.64 29.06 -10.39
N LEU A 16 -12.70 27.77 -10.09
CA LEU A 16 -13.86 27.10 -9.48
C LEU A 16 -13.99 27.38 -7.97
N GLN A 17 -12.92 27.86 -7.34
CA GLN A 17 -12.94 28.20 -5.91
C GLN A 17 -13.40 29.61 -5.67
N ASN A 18 -14.34 29.81 -4.74
CA ASN A 18 -14.77 31.13 -4.28
C ASN A 18 -13.77 31.65 -3.23
N GLY A 19 -13.48 32.97 -3.28
CA GLY A 19 -12.64 33.63 -2.27
C GLY A 19 -11.39 34.32 -2.83
N GLU A 20 -10.69 35.05 -1.94
CA GLU A 20 -9.48 35.76 -2.30
C GLU A 20 -8.30 34.79 -2.56
N LYS A 21 -7.75 34.88 -3.76
CA LYS A 21 -6.78 33.94 -4.31
C LYS A 21 -5.33 34.43 -4.16
N GLY A 22 -4.94 34.82 -2.95
CA GLY A 22 -3.55 35.27 -2.68
C GLY A 22 -2.49 34.28 -3.12
N TYR A 23 -2.79 32.98 -3.09
CA TYR A 23 -1.90 31.94 -3.59
C TYR A 23 -1.72 31.95 -5.12
N LEU A 24 -2.70 32.45 -5.90
CA LEU A 24 -2.53 32.62 -7.35
C LEU A 24 -1.57 33.75 -7.69
N ILE A 25 -1.64 34.84 -6.96
CA ILE A 25 -0.68 35.93 -7.12
C ILE A 25 0.74 35.45 -6.81
N LEU A 26 0.90 34.63 -5.76
CA LEU A 26 2.18 34.00 -5.47
C LEU A 26 2.62 33.06 -6.60
N PHE A 27 1.71 32.28 -7.15
CA PHE A 27 1.99 31.39 -8.28
C PHE A 27 2.46 32.16 -9.53
N GLU A 28 1.78 33.25 -9.88
CA GLU A 28 2.19 34.14 -10.99
C GLU A 28 3.55 34.76 -10.76
N LEU A 29 3.85 35.19 -9.53
CA LEU A 29 5.17 35.71 -9.17
C LEU A 29 6.27 34.67 -9.31
N LEU A 30 5.98 33.40 -8.94
CA LEU A 30 6.89 32.27 -9.10
C LEU A 30 7.11 31.91 -10.58
N GLU A 31 6.14 32.14 -11.46
CA GLU A 31 6.31 31.92 -12.90
C GLU A 31 7.21 32.98 -13.56
N ASN A 32 7.18 34.21 -13.05
CA ASN A 32 7.84 35.36 -13.68
C ASN A 32 9.17 35.76 -13.04
N ASN A 33 9.49 35.27 -11.84
CA ASN A 33 10.67 35.67 -11.09
C ASN A 33 11.50 34.47 -10.67
N THR A 34 12.81 34.63 -10.60
CA THR A 34 13.77 33.60 -10.19
C THR A 34 14.29 33.78 -8.76
N SER A 35 14.24 35.05 -8.23
CA SER A 35 14.73 35.38 -6.89
C SER A 35 13.63 35.29 -5.84
N ILE A 36 13.86 34.54 -4.76
CA ILE A 36 12.92 34.39 -3.65
C ILE A 36 12.67 35.73 -2.95
N ASP A 37 13.71 36.55 -2.79
CA ASP A 37 13.62 37.84 -2.13
C ASP A 37 12.75 38.83 -2.92
N ASP A 38 12.82 38.80 -4.24
CA ASP A 38 11.99 39.65 -5.11
C ASP A 38 10.53 39.17 -5.10
N ILE A 39 10.30 37.88 -5.09
CA ILE A 39 8.95 37.31 -4.95
C ILE A 39 8.33 37.75 -3.62
N TYR A 40 9.07 37.66 -2.51
CA TYR A 40 8.60 38.10 -1.21
C TYR A 40 8.22 39.59 -1.18
N LYS A 41 9.11 40.45 -1.68
CA LYS A 41 8.85 41.90 -1.75
C LYS A 41 7.63 42.22 -2.60
N GLN A 42 7.53 41.65 -3.79
CA GLN A 42 6.40 41.88 -4.70
C GLN A 42 5.08 41.34 -4.13
N PHE A 43 5.13 40.17 -3.44
CA PHE A 43 3.96 39.64 -2.77
C PHE A 43 3.45 40.57 -1.66
N CYS A 44 4.34 41.08 -0.79
CA CYS A 44 3.98 42.00 0.27
C CYS A 44 3.39 43.33 -0.26
N ILE A 45 3.85 43.80 -1.41
CA ILE A 45 3.29 44.98 -2.08
C ILE A 45 1.88 44.72 -2.61
N LYS A 46 1.68 43.58 -3.30
CA LYS A 46 0.40 43.22 -3.94
C LYS A 46 -0.66 42.73 -2.94
N GLN A 47 -0.24 42.13 -1.83
CA GLN A 47 -1.12 41.53 -0.80
C GLN A 47 -0.84 42.10 0.59
N LYS A 48 -1.08 43.41 0.75
CA LYS A 48 -0.89 44.13 2.03
C LYS A 48 -1.69 43.42 3.13
N GLY A 49 -1.02 43.08 4.23
CA GLY A 49 -1.64 42.48 5.42
C GLY A 49 -1.84 40.94 5.35
N LYS A 50 -1.45 40.25 4.27
CA LYS A 50 -1.50 38.80 4.20
C LYS A 50 -0.13 38.16 4.46
N SER A 51 -0.14 37.03 5.18
CA SER A 51 1.07 36.31 5.48
C SER A 51 1.55 35.56 4.22
N PHE A 52 2.82 35.78 3.87
CA PHE A 52 3.49 35.08 2.78
C PHE A 52 3.54 33.56 3.05
N ASP A 53 3.87 33.14 4.28
CA ASP A 53 3.96 31.72 4.66
C ASP A 53 2.61 31.01 4.53
N MET A 54 1.51 31.70 4.87
CA MET A 54 0.17 31.14 4.68
C MET A 54 -0.17 30.99 3.19
N ALA A 55 0.24 31.93 2.36
CA ALA A 55 0.05 31.82 0.90
C ALA A 55 0.86 30.68 0.30
N VAL A 56 2.11 30.47 0.76
CA VAL A 56 2.97 29.35 0.35
C VAL A 56 2.32 28.01 0.74
N LYS A 57 1.90 27.86 1.99
CA LYS A 57 1.24 26.62 2.46
C LYS A 57 -0.05 26.34 1.69
N HIS A 58 -0.83 27.37 1.40
CA HIS A 58 -2.06 27.23 0.63
C HIS A 58 -1.77 26.84 -0.83
N LEU A 59 -0.82 27.53 -1.48
CA LEU A 59 -0.39 27.20 -2.84
C LEU A 59 0.09 25.73 -2.93
N TYR A 60 0.92 25.31 -1.98
CA TYR A 60 1.41 23.93 -1.94
C TYR A 60 0.25 22.92 -1.87
N LYS A 61 -0.72 23.14 -0.96
CA LYS A 61 -1.91 22.29 -0.84
C LYS A 61 -2.73 22.24 -2.13
N VAL A 62 -2.96 23.42 -2.76
CA VAL A 62 -3.73 23.49 -4.00
C VAL A 62 -3.00 22.78 -5.14
N VAL A 63 -1.68 22.98 -5.26
CA VAL A 63 -0.85 22.30 -6.28
C VAL A 63 -0.93 20.77 -6.11
N LEU A 64 -0.77 20.27 -4.89
CA LEU A 64 -0.88 18.82 -4.64
C LEU A 64 -2.26 18.28 -4.99
N ASN A 65 -3.33 18.97 -4.62
CA ASN A 65 -4.69 18.56 -4.98
C ASN A 65 -4.89 18.52 -6.49
N CYS A 66 -4.37 19.54 -7.20
CA CYS A 66 -4.43 19.56 -8.66
C CYS A 66 -3.67 18.38 -9.30
N LEU A 67 -2.48 18.07 -8.79
CA LEU A 67 -1.67 16.93 -9.28
C LEU A 67 -2.37 15.59 -9.03
N VAL A 68 -2.97 15.40 -7.86
CA VAL A 68 -3.76 14.20 -7.54
C VAL A 68 -4.93 14.07 -8.52
N HIS A 69 -5.67 15.16 -8.77
CA HIS A 69 -6.80 15.14 -9.71
C HIS A 69 -6.39 14.87 -11.15
N LEU A 70 -5.27 15.43 -11.61
CA LEU A 70 -4.76 15.17 -12.96
C LEU A 70 -4.28 13.74 -13.16
N ASN A 71 -3.61 13.18 -12.16
CA ASN A 71 -3.05 11.83 -12.22
C ASN A 71 -4.06 10.73 -11.89
N LYS A 72 -5.26 11.10 -11.42
CA LYS A 72 -6.30 10.17 -10.99
C LYS A 72 -6.66 9.11 -12.02
N GLN A 73 -6.61 9.45 -13.32
CA GLN A 73 -6.93 8.52 -14.41
C GLN A 73 -5.73 7.67 -14.87
N GLN A 74 -4.51 8.07 -14.52
CA GLN A 74 -3.29 7.40 -14.98
C GLN A 74 -2.76 6.42 -13.93
N ASP A 75 -3.01 6.67 -12.65
CA ASP A 75 -2.56 5.80 -11.56
C ASP A 75 -3.66 4.83 -11.15
N ILE A 76 -3.36 3.55 -11.28
CA ILE A 76 -4.28 2.44 -10.99
C ILE A 76 -4.66 2.40 -9.52
N GLN A 77 -3.70 2.64 -8.63
CA GLN A 77 -4.00 2.66 -7.19
C GLN A 77 -4.99 3.77 -6.87
N THR A 78 -4.82 4.94 -7.46
CA THR A 78 -5.75 6.06 -7.30
C THR A 78 -7.14 5.73 -7.84
N GLN A 79 -7.25 4.99 -8.96
CA GLN A 79 -8.54 4.52 -9.46
C GLN A 79 -9.23 3.56 -8.49
N ILE A 80 -8.48 2.62 -7.91
CA ILE A 80 -9.02 1.68 -6.92
C ILE A 80 -9.51 2.42 -5.68
N PHE A 81 -8.74 3.39 -5.15
CA PHE A 81 -9.17 4.22 -4.04
C PHE A 81 -10.39 5.07 -4.36
N ASP A 82 -10.55 5.51 -5.61
CA ASP A 82 -11.75 6.21 -6.05
C ASP A 82 -13.01 5.32 -5.97
N TYR A 83 -12.91 4.07 -6.43
CA TYR A 83 -14.00 3.10 -6.27
C TYR A 83 -14.33 2.82 -4.80
N ILE A 84 -13.33 2.62 -3.95
CA ILE A 84 -13.54 2.42 -2.51
C ILE A 84 -14.21 3.65 -1.87
N SER A 85 -13.80 4.85 -2.26
CA SER A 85 -14.37 6.10 -1.76
C SER A 85 -15.84 6.27 -2.20
N LYS A 86 -16.15 5.94 -3.45
CA LYS A 86 -17.53 5.92 -3.96
C LYS A 86 -18.38 4.92 -3.22
N ALA A 87 -17.86 3.72 -2.98
CA ALA A 87 -18.55 2.71 -2.19
C ALA A 87 -18.87 3.22 -0.77
N GLY A 88 -17.93 3.93 -0.12
CA GLY A 88 -18.17 4.55 1.18
C GLY A 88 -19.30 5.57 1.17
N ILE A 89 -19.32 6.48 0.18
CA ILE A 89 -20.37 7.49 0.03
C ILE A 89 -21.74 6.85 -0.21
N LEU A 90 -21.80 5.78 -1.03
CA LEU A 90 -23.03 5.06 -1.32
C LEU A 90 -23.53 4.31 -0.08
N PHE A 91 -22.63 3.68 0.67
CA PHE A 91 -22.93 3.00 1.91
C PHE A 91 -23.53 3.94 2.98
N GLU A 92 -22.95 5.15 3.15
CA GLU A 92 -23.50 6.18 4.05
C GLU A 92 -24.89 6.67 3.66
N ARG A 93 -25.30 6.44 2.40
CA ARG A 93 -26.63 6.74 1.87
C ARG A 93 -27.57 5.54 1.87
N GLU A 94 -27.21 4.46 2.55
CA GLU A 94 -28.00 3.22 2.64
C GLU A 94 -28.17 2.49 1.30
N LEU A 95 -27.32 2.77 0.31
CA LEU A 95 -27.31 2.15 -1.01
C LEU A 95 -26.30 0.98 -1.02
N LEU A 96 -26.62 -0.09 -0.26
CA LEU A 96 -25.69 -1.21 -0.03
C LEU A 96 -25.31 -1.93 -1.34
N ASN A 97 -26.27 -2.23 -2.21
CA ASN A 97 -26.03 -2.97 -3.44
C ASN A 97 -25.10 -2.20 -4.39
N GLU A 98 -25.31 -0.90 -4.51
CA GLU A 98 -24.48 -0.01 -5.30
C GLU A 98 -23.08 0.11 -4.71
N ALA A 99 -22.96 0.22 -3.39
CA ALA A 99 -21.69 0.23 -2.68
C ALA A 99 -20.89 -1.06 -2.93
N LEU A 100 -21.53 -2.23 -2.84
CA LEU A 100 -20.91 -3.52 -3.13
C LEU A 100 -20.49 -3.63 -4.61
N SER A 101 -21.28 -3.09 -5.55
CA SER A 101 -20.91 -3.05 -6.97
C SER A 101 -19.66 -2.22 -7.23
N GLU A 102 -19.48 -1.09 -6.54
CA GLU A 102 -18.24 -0.29 -6.67
C GLU A 102 -17.03 -1.02 -6.06
N LEU A 103 -17.20 -1.73 -4.93
CA LEU A 103 -16.15 -2.58 -4.36
C LEU A 103 -15.76 -3.74 -5.29
N GLU A 104 -16.72 -4.34 -6.00
CA GLU A 104 -16.45 -5.39 -6.98
C GLU A 104 -15.60 -4.87 -8.15
N LYS A 105 -15.86 -3.65 -8.64
CA LYS A 105 -15.04 -3.01 -9.67
C LYS A 105 -13.62 -2.76 -9.17
N ALA A 106 -13.48 -2.28 -7.92
CA ALA A 106 -12.19 -2.09 -7.28
C ALA A 106 -11.43 -3.42 -7.15
N GLU A 107 -12.10 -4.50 -6.74
CA GLU A 107 -11.50 -5.83 -6.58
C GLU A 107 -11.01 -6.40 -7.92
N LYS A 108 -11.82 -6.33 -8.98
CA LYS A 108 -11.43 -6.77 -10.33
C LYS A 108 -10.16 -6.06 -10.81
N LEU A 109 -10.07 -4.76 -10.57
CA LEU A 109 -8.90 -3.98 -10.93
C LEU A 109 -7.68 -4.36 -10.08
N ALA A 110 -7.85 -4.51 -8.77
CA ALA A 110 -6.78 -4.91 -7.85
C ALA A 110 -6.24 -6.32 -8.15
N ILE A 111 -7.10 -7.25 -8.52
CA ILE A 111 -6.72 -8.61 -8.95
C ILE A 111 -5.94 -8.56 -10.27
N HIS A 112 -6.40 -7.78 -11.25
CA HIS A 112 -5.73 -7.66 -12.54
C HIS A 112 -4.29 -7.15 -12.41
N TYR A 113 -4.02 -6.29 -11.42
CA TYR A 113 -2.69 -5.74 -11.14
C TYR A 113 -1.97 -6.44 -9.97
N GLU A 114 -2.46 -7.59 -9.53
CA GLU A 114 -1.85 -8.43 -8.50
C GLU A 114 -1.52 -7.65 -7.20
N ASN A 115 -2.39 -6.70 -6.82
CA ASN A 115 -2.17 -5.89 -5.62
C ASN A 115 -2.89 -6.50 -4.40
N ASP A 116 -2.26 -7.46 -3.76
CA ASP A 116 -2.81 -8.22 -2.63
C ASP A 116 -3.23 -7.33 -1.45
N SER A 117 -2.50 -6.26 -1.20
CA SER A 117 -2.82 -5.33 -0.10
C SER A 117 -4.14 -4.60 -0.34
N LEU A 118 -4.39 -4.18 -1.58
CA LEU A 118 -5.67 -3.54 -1.95
C LEU A 118 -6.80 -4.54 -2.01
N ILE A 119 -6.57 -5.77 -2.50
CA ILE A 119 -7.57 -6.84 -2.48
C ILE A 119 -8.00 -7.12 -1.02
N LEU A 120 -7.04 -7.22 -0.10
CA LEU A 120 -7.32 -7.43 1.32
C LEU A 120 -8.15 -6.27 1.91
N LEU A 121 -7.80 -5.02 1.59
CA LEU A 121 -8.54 -3.84 2.04
C LEU A 121 -9.99 -3.87 1.53
N ILE A 122 -10.19 -4.16 0.25
CA ILE A 122 -11.51 -4.20 -0.39
C ILE A 122 -12.38 -5.29 0.24
N ARG A 123 -11.86 -6.51 0.37
CA ARG A 123 -12.61 -7.63 0.97
C ARG A 123 -12.99 -7.39 2.43
N ARG A 124 -12.09 -6.76 3.21
CA ARG A 124 -12.41 -6.36 4.59
C ARG A 124 -13.48 -5.27 4.64
N THR A 125 -13.45 -4.32 3.70
CA THR A 125 -14.45 -3.27 3.60
C THR A 125 -15.81 -3.84 3.22
N GLU A 126 -15.86 -4.75 2.25
CA GLU A 126 -17.06 -5.48 1.86
C GLU A 126 -17.66 -6.23 3.06
N LEU A 127 -16.84 -7.01 3.76
CA LEU A 127 -17.29 -7.80 4.89
C LEU A 127 -17.81 -6.91 6.04
N LYS A 128 -17.16 -5.75 6.27
CA LYS A 128 -17.62 -4.75 7.22
C LYS A 128 -19.01 -4.23 6.86
N TYR A 129 -19.24 -3.88 5.58
CA TYR A 129 -20.55 -3.39 5.14
C TYR A 129 -21.63 -4.45 5.29
N LEU A 130 -21.35 -5.68 4.87
CA LEU A 130 -22.28 -6.82 5.04
C LEU A 130 -22.59 -7.08 6.51
N SER A 131 -21.61 -7.02 7.40
CA SER A 131 -21.78 -7.19 8.84
C SER A 131 -22.67 -6.11 9.46
N MET A 132 -22.59 -4.86 9.00
CA MET A 132 -23.43 -3.77 9.51
C MET A 132 -24.92 -3.93 9.11
N TYR A 133 -25.21 -4.77 8.12
CA TYR A 133 -26.56 -5.19 7.72
C TYR A 133 -26.88 -6.64 8.14
N ASP A 134 -26.21 -7.13 9.20
CA ASP A 134 -26.43 -8.46 9.78
C ASP A 134 -26.38 -9.60 8.76
N PHE A 135 -25.58 -9.45 7.71
CA PHE A 135 -25.44 -10.41 6.60
C PHE A 135 -26.78 -10.77 5.94
N THR A 136 -27.71 -9.85 5.91
CA THR A 136 -29.06 -10.08 5.37
C THR A 136 -29.00 -10.66 3.95
N GLY A 137 -29.70 -11.77 3.71
CA GLY A 137 -29.74 -12.47 2.42
C GLY A 137 -28.53 -13.37 2.13
N MET A 138 -27.61 -13.55 3.08
CA MET A 138 -26.47 -14.46 2.94
C MET A 138 -26.66 -15.75 3.74
N SER A 139 -26.14 -16.85 3.19
CA SER A 139 -26.00 -18.12 3.93
C SER A 139 -24.71 -18.12 4.75
N GLU A 140 -24.69 -18.91 5.84
CA GLU A 140 -23.47 -19.13 6.65
C GLU A 140 -22.28 -19.54 5.80
N LYS A 141 -22.48 -20.44 4.83
CA LYS A 141 -21.44 -20.88 3.90
C LYS A 141 -20.82 -19.70 3.13
N GLN A 142 -21.63 -18.75 2.64
CA GLN A 142 -21.11 -17.58 1.90
C GLN A 142 -20.29 -16.65 2.81
N VAL A 143 -20.67 -16.50 4.08
CA VAL A 143 -19.89 -15.71 5.05
C VAL A 143 -18.56 -16.39 5.33
N VAL A 144 -18.57 -17.71 5.56
CA VAL A 144 -17.34 -18.51 5.75
C VAL A 144 -16.42 -18.42 4.52
N ASP A 145 -16.95 -18.58 3.31
CA ASP A 145 -16.18 -18.49 2.07
C ASP A 145 -15.50 -17.11 1.92
N LYS A 146 -16.19 -16.02 2.27
CA LYS A 146 -15.60 -14.68 2.26
C LYS A 146 -14.46 -14.54 3.27
N GLN A 147 -14.62 -15.08 4.49
CA GLN A 147 -13.57 -15.08 5.51
C GLN A 147 -12.35 -15.91 5.08
N MET A 148 -12.60 -17.08 4.47
CA MET A 148 -11.51 -17.94 3.97
C MET A 148 -10.69 -17.26 2.87
N LYS A 149 -11.34 -16.54 1.95
CA LYS A 149 -10.65 -15.73 0.93
C LYS A 149 -9.77 -14.61 1.53
N ILE A 150 -10.20 -13.99 2.63
CA ILE A 150 -9.40 -13.01 3.36
C ILE A 150 -8.17 -13.68 3.98
N ASN A 151 -8.36 -14.83 4.65
CA ASN A 151 -7.26 -15.57 5.27
C ASN A 151 -6.23 -16.04 4.24
N GLU A 152 -6.68 -16.45 3.05
CA GLU A 152 -5.80 -16.84 1.96
C GLU A 152 -4.89 -15.68 1.52
N ILE A 153 -5.46 -14.52 1.24
CA ILE A 153 -4.68 -13.32 0.88
C ILE A 153 -3.72 -12.90 1.99
N MET A 154 -4.15 -12.97 3.26
CA MET A 154 -3.26 -12.66 4.37
C MET A 154 -2.02 -13.55 4.40
N ARG A 155 -2.17 -14.85 4.05
CA ARG A 155 -1.02 -15.76 3.94
C ARG A 155 -0.08 -15.35 2.81
N TYR A 156 -0.61 -15.04 1.62
CA TYR A 156 0.19 -14.55 0.50
C TYR A 156 0.91 -13.24 0.83
N THR A 157 0.21 -12.27 1.39
CA THR A 157 0.80 -10.99 1.78
C THR A 157 1.91 -11.17 2.82
N ARG A 158 1.73 -12.08 3.79
CA ARG A 158 2.77 -12.39 4.77
C ARG A 158 4.01 -12.99 4.10
N SER A 159 3.85 -13.96 3.21
CA SER A 159 4.95 -14.57 2.48
C SER A 159 5.69 -13.53 1.64
N ALA A 160 4.98 -12.71 0.87
CA ALA A 160 5.57 -11.63 0.07
C ALA A 160 6.35 -10.63 0.94
N ASN A 161 5.82 -10.29 2.11
CA ASN A 161 6.49 -9.38 3.05
C ASN A 161 7.81 -9.95 3.57
N LEU A 162 7.88 -11.25 3.87
CA LEU A 162 9.13 -11.90 4.31
C LEU A 162 10.19 -11.87 3.21
N HIS A 163 9.83 -12.10 1.95
CA HIS A 163 10.76 -11.97 0.82
C HIS A 163 11.26 -10.52 0.67
N THR A 164 10.38 -9.54 0.79
CA THR A 164 10.74 -8.12 0.73
C THR A 164 11.67 -7.76 1.88
N GLN A 165 11.40 -8.22 3.08
CA GLN A 165 12.24 -8.02 4.26
C GLN A 165 13.66 -8.54 4.04
N LEU A 166 13.80 -9.77 3.55
CA LEU A 166 15.11 -10.34 3.22
C LEU A 166 15.84 -9.49 2.18
N TYR A 167 15.16 -9.12 1.11
CA TYR A 167 15.71 -8.27 0.05
C TYR A 167 16.20 -6.93 0.60
N ASP A 168 15.42 -6.24 1.41
CA ASP A 168 15.76 -4.94 1.97
C ASP A 168 16.96 -5.02 2.92
N ILE A 169 17.04 -6.06 3.76
CA ILE A 169 18.16 -6.29 4.66
C ILE A 169 19.44 -6.55 3.85
N LEU A 170 19.38 -7.40 2.83
CA LEU A 170 20.52 -7.67 1.95
C LEU A 170 20.95 -6.42 1.19
N LYS A 171 20.00 -5.69 0.62
CA LYS A 171 20.27 -4.42 -0.09
C LYS A 171 20.94 -3.40 0.80
N TYR A 172 20.42 -3.21 2.04
CA TYR A 172 21.04 -2.33 3.03
C TYR A 172 22.48 -2.74 3.33
N ARG A 173 22.73 -4.04 3.57
CA ARG A 173 24.08 -4.55 3.86
C ARG A 173 25.04 -4.32 2.71
N PHE A 174 24.65 -4.64 1.48
CA PHE A 174 25.48 -4.41 0.30
C PHE A 174 25.75 -2.93 0.06
N THR A 175 24.77 -2.06 0.29
CA THR A 175 24.94 -0.62 0.06
C THR A 175 25.84 0.04 1.09
N TYR A 176 25.67 -0.29 2.38
CA TYR A 176 26.33 0.46 3.47
C TYR A 176 27.48 -0.28 4.13
N LYS A 177 27.51 -1.61 4.12
CA LYS A 177 28.60 -2.40 4.71
C LYS A 177 29.64 -2.85 3.70
N GLY A 178 29.40 -2.60 2.41
CA GLY A 178 30.30 -2.93 1.32
C GLY A 178 30.41 -4.45 1.04
N CYS A 179 31.38 -4.81 0.19
CA CYS A 179 31.62 -6.20 -0.15
C CYS A 179 32.16 -6.98 1.04
N ILE A 180 31.74 -8.22 1.15
CA ILE A 180 32.22 -9.17 2.15
C ILE A 180 33.70 -9.46 1.87
N ARG A 181 34.58 -9.13 2.83
CA ARG A 181 36.03 -9.27 2.70
C ARG A 181 36.66 -10.26 3.66
N SER A 182 35.92 -10.77 4.65
CA SER A 182 36.43 -11.74 5.62
C SER A 182 35.48 -12.94 5.73
N ASP A 183 36.06 -14.12 6.09
CA ASP A 183 35.30 -15.35 6.28
C ASP A 183 34.22 -15.20 7.36
N LYS A 184 34.54 -14.49 8.46
CA LYS A 184 33.56 -14.18 9.51
C LYS A 184 32.36 -13.35 9.00
N GLN A 185 32.59 -12.41 8.07
CA GLN A 185 31.50 -11.63 7.47
C GLN A 185 30.66 -12.50 6.53
N LYS A 186 31.29 -13.44 5.82
CA LYS A 186 30.64 -14.42 4.96
C LYS A 186 29.76 -15.38 5.78
N GLU A 187 30.26 -15.89 6.88
CA GLU A 187 29.54 -16.77 7.80
C GLU A 187 28.32 -16.04 8.36
N ASN A 188 28.48 -14.85 8.92
CA ASN A 188 27.37 -14.03 9.42
C ASN A 188 26.31 -13.69 8.37
N LEU A 189 26.70 -13.55 7.09
CA LEU A 189 25.72 -13.32 6.01
C LEU A 189 24.99 -14.63 5.69
N ASN A 190 25.70 -15.74 5.60
CA ASN A 190 25.10 -17.06 5.35
C ASN A 190 24.10 -17.42 6.44
N ASP A 191 24.44 -17.23 7.71
CA ASP A 191 23.54 -17.48 8.85
C ASP A 191 22.26 -16.64 8.75
N LEU A 192 22.41 -15.36 8.38
CA LEU A 192 21.24 -14.51 8.17
C LEU A 192 20.37 -15.02 7.02
N VAL A 193 20.98 -15.28 5.86
CA VAL A 193 20.23 -15.74 4.66
C VAL A 193 19.54 -17.07 4.97
N LEU A 194 20.21 -18.01 5.62
CA LEU A 194 19.64 -19.29 6.01
C LEU A 194 18.48 -19.13 7.01
N SER A 195 18.62 -18.26 8.02
CA SER A 195 17.55 -18.01 8.98
C SER A 195 16.30 -17.42 8.32
N GLU A 196 16.48 -16.44 7.43
CA GLU A 196 15.37 -15.81 6.71
C GLU A 196 14.73 -16.75 5.68
N LEU A 197 15.53 -17.56 4.96
CA LEU A 197 14.99 -18.58 4.06
C LEU A 197 14.17 -19.63 4.81
N ASN A 198 14.59 -20.04 6.00
CA ASN A 198 13.82 -20.93 6.85
C ASN A 198 12.49 -20.30 7.30
N LEU A 199 12.49 -19.02 7.67
CA LEU A 199 11.27 -18.28 8.01
C LEU A 199 10.31 -18.21 6.81
N ILE A 200 10.83 -17.94 5.60
CA ILE A 200 10.04 -17.88 4.36
C ILE A 200 9.46 -19.28 4.05
N ALA A 201 10.27 -20.32 4.10
CA ALA A 201 9.84 -21.69 3.86
C ALA A 201 8.71 -22.07 4.83
N ASN A 202 8.88 -21.84 6.13
CA ASN A 202 7.90 -22.16 7.15
C ASN A 202 6.60 -21.34 7.02
N SER A 203 6.67 -20.12 6.47
CA SER A 203 5.48 -19.29 6.26
C SER A 203 4.66 -19.69 5.03
N SER A 204 5.31 -20.31 4.05
CA SER A 204 4.69 -20.69 2.78
C SER A 204 3.99 -22.06 2.86
N TYR A 205 4.34 -22.88 3.84
CA TYR A 205 3.79 -24.22 3.98
C TYR A 205 2.61 -24.27 4.94
N LYS A 206 1.52 -24.94 4.54
CA LYS A 206 0.59 -25.57 5.47
C LYS A 206 1.45 -26.51 6.31
N GLY A 207 1.39 -26.38 7.64
CA GLY A 207 2.13 -27.29 8.51
C GLY A 207 1.89 -28.72 8.04
N PHE A 208 2.96 -29.48 7.82
CA PHE A 208 2.85 -30.89 7.49
C PHE A 208 2.47 -31.62 8.77
N GLU A 209 1.44 -32.45 8.71
CA GLU A 209 1.01 -33.24 9.86
C GLU A 209 1.98 -34.41 10.13
N THR A 210 2.73 -34.82 9.11
CA THR A 210 3.70 -35.94 9.21
C THR A 210 5.00 -35.63 8.49
N GLU A 211 6.10 -36.26 8.97
CA GLU A 211 7.43 -36.15 8.37
C GLU A 211 7.46 -36.65 6.92
N ASP A 212 6.63 -37.65 6.61
CA ASP A 212 6.54 -38.25 5.26
C ASP A 212 5.85 -37.29 4.28
N GLU A 213 4.86 -36.53 4.72
CA GLU A 213 4.25 -35.45 3.92
C GLU A 213 5.24 -34.35 3.59
N ALA A 214 6.00 -33.94 4.58
CA ALA A 214 7.05 -32.94 4.40
C ALA A 214 8.13 -33.40 3.43
N LYS A 215 8.61 -34.65 3.56
CA LYS A 215 9.61 -35.26 2.65
C LYS A 215 9.08 -35.39 1.22
N LYS A 216 7.83 -35.78 1.05
CA LYS A 216 7.19 -35.91 -0.26
C LYS A 216 7.09 -34.57 -0.99
N TYR A 217 6.88 -33.47 -0.25
CA TYR A 217 6.73 -32.13 -0.81
C TYR A 217 8.06 -31.46 -1.09
N LEU A 218 9.04 -31.64 -0.21
CA LEU A 218 10.35 -30.97 -0.25
C LEU A 218 11.41 -31.75 -1.03
N GLY A 219 11.08 -32.97 -1.45
CA GLY A 219 12.01 -33.84 -2.16
C GLY A 219 13.06 -34.49 -1.24
N ASN A 220 13.95 -35.29 -1.83
CA ASN A 220 14.96 -36.07 -1.10
C ASN A 220 16.15 -35.20 -0.58
N GLU A 221 16.15 -33.88 -0.77
CA GLU A 221 17.25 -33.00 -0.36
C GLU A 221 17.16 -32.55 1.10
N VAL A 222 16.06 -32.88 1.77
CA VAL A 222 15.87 -32.52 3.18
C VAL A 222 16.50 -33.59 4.08
N GLN A 223 17.58 -33.22 4.76
CA GLN A 223 18.29 -34.17 5.62
C GLN A 223 17.61 -34.41 6.98
N GLU A 224 16.91 -33.45 7.53
CA GLU A 224 16.25 -33.56 8.83
C GLU A 224 15.06 -32.62 8.95
N ILE A 225 13.88 -33.12 9.28
CA ILE A 225 12.69 -32.32 9.58
C ILE A 225 12.38 -32.49 11.06
N LYS A 226 12.37 -31.40 11.82
CA LYS A 226 11.88 -31.39 13.20
C LYS A 226 10.46 -30.85 13.25
N THR A 227 9.54 -31.68 13.71
CA THR A 227 8.21 -31.24 14.15
C THR A 227 8.30 -30.71 15.55
N VAL A 228 7.89 -29.47 15.76
CA VAL A 228 7.79 -28.88 17.11
C VAL A 228 6.40 -29.15 17.66
N ASP A 229 6.36 -29.63 18.89
CA ASP A 229 5.15 -30.02 19.58
C ASP A 229 4.13 -28.87 19.66
N ILE A 230 2.92 -29.16 19.21
CA ILE A 230 1.84 -28.20 18.97
C ILE A 230 1.24 -27.61 20.26
N GLU A 231 1.57 -28.16 21.43
CA GLU A 231 0.90 -27.79 22.69
C GLU A 231 1.27 -26.39 23.24
N GLN A 232 2.37 -25.80 22.81
CA GLN A 232 2.77 -24.50 23.36
C GLN A 232 2.39 -23.27 22.51
N ASP A 233 2.24 -23.38 21.17
CA ASP A 233 2.04 -22.19 20.32
C ASP A 233 0.93 -22.28 19.24
N ARG A 234 0.07 -23.25 19.25
CA ARG A 234 -1.09 -23.41 18.31
C ARG A 234 -0.77 -23.31 16.80
N GLN A 235 0.49 -23.42 16.40
CA GLN A 235 0.89 -23.51 14.98
C GLN A 235 1.98 -24.57 14.82
N PRO A 236 1.79 -25.56 13.90
CA PRO A 236 2.83 -26.53 13.59
C PRO A 236 3.95 -25.82 12.82
N TYR A 237 5.15 -25.80 13.40
CA TYR A 237 6.35 -25.35 12.72
C TYR A 237 7.18 -26.59 12.34
N ALA A 238 7.46 -26.77 11.07
CA ALA A 238 8.46 -27.71 10.62
C ALA A 238 9.79 -26.96 10.41
N TYR A 239 10.84 -27.36 11.07
CA TYR A 239 12.19 -26.86 10.84
C TYR A 239 12.91 -27.79 9.85
N ILE A 240 13.46 -27.21 8.80
CA ILE A 240 14.31 -27.90 7.87
C ILE A 240 15.74 -27.59 8.23
N LYS A 241 16.51 -28.63 8.52
CA LYS A 241 17.95 -28.54 8.66
C LYS A 241 18.59 -28.97 7.35
N ILE A 242 19.21 -28.03 6.66
CA ILE A 242 19.95 -28.26 5.41
C ILE A 242 21.37 -28.73 5.80
#